data_a67271b9abf67342c64c1e51b022e28a
#
_entry.id   a67271b9abf67342c64c1e51b022e28a
#
_cell.length_a   1.000
_cell.length_b   1.000
_cell.length_c   1.000
_cell.angle_alpha   90.00
_cell.angle_beta   90.00
_cell.angle_gamma   90.00
#
_symmetry.space_group_name_H-M   'P 1'
#
loop_
_entity.id
_entity.type
_entity.pdbx_description
1 polymer ?
#
loop_
_entity_poly.entity_id
_entity_poly.type
_entity_poly.pdbx_seq_one_letter_code
_entity_poly.pdbx_strand_id
1 'polypeptide(L)'
;MSKQTDSNSFSSVAKFLKLLGTTKTKLNTAIQGGYRRYPIFKDNKVRWIEQPNEDLKIIQQTLLRYLQDNLECPPYCMAGFKDQNNIKNALRHKNKREVITMDIAHYFPSTKAEYIRQFFEETFEAQGEVLELLVKITTYNDYLPTGAPTSSLLSCFAHKEIFDQIDKKMKEHKADMSTYIDDITISTNEHIGNWVISYINNLLNLHGLHLKKSKTRRYGYKSALVTGLYIGQDGTLSTPYKMNYSVIKELSKKEIKEMSIKQLRKFIAKIAYIRQLHPKRFKTTQVKAIKQLKKLQKLQNN
;
A
#
# COMPACT_ATOMS: atom_id res chain seq x y z
N MET A 1 -15.29 13.18 -15.95
CA MET A 1 -16.16 13.81 -14.91
C MET A 1 -15.48 13.59 -13.59
N SER A 2 -15.01 14.64 -12.92
CA SER A 2 -14.46 14.57 -11.56
C SER A 2 -15.57 14.11 -10.62
N LYS A 3 -15.33 13.07 -9.82
CA LYS A 3 -16.24 12.71 -8.73
C LYS A 3 -16.33 13.93 -7.81
N GLN A 4 -17.54 14.46 -7.65
CA GLN A 4 -17.79 15.51 -6.68
C GLN A 4 -17.66 14.88 -5.29
N THR A 5 -16.71 15.35 -4.49
CA THR A 5 -16.51 14.86 -3.12
C THR A 5 -17.74 15.18 -2.29
N ASP A 6 -18.35 14.18 -1.65
CA ASP A 6 -19.47 14.39 -0.72
C ASP A 6 -18.92 14.95 0.61
N SER A 7 -18.78 16.28 0.69
CA SER A 7 -18.39 16.97 1.91
C SER A 7 -19.47 16.93 3.01
N ASN A 8 -20.69 16.55 2.65
CA ASN A 8 -21.86 16.58 3.56
C ASN A 8 -21.69 15.66 4.78
N SER A 9 -20.98 14.53 4.64
CA SER A 9 -20.74 13.58 5.74
C SER A 9 -19.82 14.13 6.83
N PHE A 10 -18.99 15.12 6.54
CA PHE A 10 -18.09 15.78 7.49
C PHE A 10 -18.59 17.14 7.98
N SER A 11 -19.79 17.54 7.60
CA SER A 11 -20.36 18.85 7.98
C SER A 11 -20.83 18.94 9.44
N SER A 12 -20.95 17.82 10.16
CA SER A 12 -21.26 17.80 11.58
C SER A 12 -20.79 16.50 12.25
N VAL A 13 -20.54 16.56 13.55
CA VAL A 13 -20.17 15.38 14.35
C VAL A 13 -21.22 14.27 14.26
N ALA A 14 -22.50 14.61 14.26
CA ALA A 14 -23.59 13.63 14.16
C ALA A 14 -23.55 12.86 12.82
N LYS A 15 -23.37 13.55 11.71
CA LYS A 15 -23.25 12.94 10.38
C LYS A 15 -21.98 12.10 10.28
N PHE A 16 -20.87 12.59 10.81
CA PHE A 16 -19.59 11.88 10.84
C PHE A 16 -19.68 10.58 11.64
N LEU A 17 -20.28 10.60 12.83
CA LEU A 17 -20.50 9.40 13.65
C LEU A 17 -21.43 8.39 12.95
N LYS A 18 -22.48 8.88 12.27
CA LYS A 18 -23.38 8.05 11.45
C LYS A 18 -22.64 7.38 10.29
N LEU A 19 -21.76 8.10 9.59
CA LEU A 19 -20.89 7.55 8.54
C LEU A 19 -20.02 6.42 9.08
N LEU A 20 -19.39 6.63 10.24
CA LEU A 20 -18.51 5.65 10.85
C LEU A 20 -19.26 4.46 11.51
N GLY A 21 -20.60 4.53 11.61
CA GLY A 21 -21.41 3.51 12.28
C GLY A 21 -21.11 3.37 13.78
N THR A 22 -20.79 4.49 14.46
CA THR A 22 -20.34 4.49 15.85
C THR A 22 -21.00 5.61 16.66
N THR A 23 -20.78 5.61 17.97
CA THR A 23 -21.17 6.70 18.88
C THR A 23 -19.94 7.49 19.32
N LYS A 24 -20.14 8.72 19.80
CA LYS A 24 -19.04 9.55 20.33
C LYS A 24 -18.26 8.86 21.45
N THR A 25 -18.97 8.19 22.35
CA THR A 25 -18.35 7.44 23.46
C THR A 25 -17.48 6.30 22.92
N LYS A 26 -18.00 5.45 22.03
CA LYS A 26 -17.23 4.35 21.43
C LYS A 26 -16.03 4.85 20.64
N LEU A 27 -16.19 5.93 19.87
CA LEU A 27 -15.10 6.54 19.12
C LEU A 27 -13.98 7.02 20.07
N ASN A 28 -14.34 7.74 21.14
CA ASN A 28 -13.36 8.20 22.13
C ASN A 28 -12.64 7.03 22.81
N THR A 29 -13.36 5.97 23.20
CA THR A 29 -12.75 4.75 23.76
C THR A 29 -11.79 4.10 22.78
N ALA A 30 -12.15 4.01 21.50
CA ALA A 30 -11.27 3.46 20.46
C ALA A 30 -9.99 4.30 20.26
N ILE A 31 -10.11 5.63 20.27
CA ILE A 31 -8.97 6.56 20.21
C ILE A 31 -8.08 6.42 21.44
N GLN A 32 -8.64 6.36 22.66
CA GLN A 32 -7.89 6.17 23.91
C GLN A 32 -7.17 4.82 23.96
N GLY A 33 -7.79 3.75 23.45
CA GLY A 33 -7.16 2.44 23.31
C GLY A 33 -5.96 2.43 22.34
N GLY A 34 -5.88 3.40 21.45
CA GLY A 34 -4.70 3.77 20.65
C GLY A 34 -4.11 2.64 19.82
N TYR A 35 -2.79 2.66 19.74
CA TYR A 35 -1.99 1.75 18.91
C TYR A 35 -1.07 0.87 19.76
N ARG A 36 -0.97 -0.41 19.39
CA ARG A 36 0.07 -1.30 19.89
C ARG A 36 1.29 -1.22 18.98
N ARG A 37 2.43 -0.80 19.52
CA ARG A 37 3.70 -0.75 18.81
C ARG A 37 4.52 -2.00 19.09
N TYR A 38 5.00 -2.68 18.04
CA TYR A 38 5.87 -3.85 18.14
C TYR A 38 6.82 -3.97 16.96
N PRO A 39 8.01 -4.55 17.16
CA PRO A 39 8.96 -4.76 16.07
C PRO A 39 8.63 -6.01 15.26
N ILE A 40 8.85 -5.93 13.94
CA ILE A 40 8.97 -7.10 13.08
C ILE A 40 10.38 -7.15 12.48
N PHE A 41 10.94 -8.35 12.43
CA PHE A 41 12.25 -8.58 11.84
C PHE A 41 12.08 -9.08 10.42
N LYS A 42 12.59 -8.32 9.44
CA LYS A 42 12.54 -8.69 8.03
C LYS A 42 13.82 -8.25 7.33
N ASP A 43 14.46 -9.17 6.61
CA ASP A 43 15.70 -8.94 5.85
C ASP A 43 16.80 -8.26 6.70
N ASN A 44 17.02 -8.79 7.92
CA ASN A 44 17.97 -8.29 8.94
C ASN A 44 17.74 -6.82 9.36
N LYS A 45 16.52 -6.33 9.22
CA LYS A 45 16.09 -4.99 9.65
C LYS A 45 14.90 -5.06 10.57
N VAL A 46 14.92 -4.22 11.60
CA VAL A 46 13.77 -4.01 12.47
C VAL A 46 12.81 -3.02 11.80
N ARG A 47 11.53 -3.38 11.72
CA ARG A 47 10.46 -2.47 11.34
C ARG A 47 9.47 -2.38 12.48
N TRP A 48 9.20 -1.18 12.93
CA TRP A 48 8.17 -0.93 13.92
C TRP A 48 6.81 -0.86 13.25
N ILE A 49 5.86 -1.62 13.79
CA ILE A 49 4.45 -1.60 13.35
C ILE A 49 3.64 -0.95 14.46
N GLU A 50 2.85 0.04 14.10
CA GLU A 50 1.84 0.67 14.95
C GLU A 50 0.46 0.13 14.51
N GLN A 51 0.02 -0.91 15.19
CA GLN A 51 -1.26 -1.55 14.90
C GLN A 51 -2.36 -0.89 15.73
N PRO A 52 -3.42 -0.32 15.13
CA PRO A 52 -4.56 0.18 15.87
C PRO A 52 -5.25 -0.95 16.64
N ASN A 53 -5.87 -0.66 17.76
CA ASN A 53 -6.77 -1.59 18.43
C ASN A 53 -7.92 -2.00 17.48
N GLU A 54 -8.64 -3.07 17.79
CA GLU A 54 -9.63 -3.64 16.86
C GLU A 54 -10.78 -2.65 16.57
N ASP A 55 -11.27 -1.90 17.56
CA ASP A 55 -12.34 -0.92 17.35
C ASP A 55 -11.89 0.23 16.48
N LEU A 56 -10.71 0.81 16.74
CA LEU A 56 -10.13 1.86 15.91
C LEU A 56 -9.88 1.37 14.48
N LYS A 57 -9.44 0.14 14.33
CA LYS A 57 -9.22 -0.48 13.01
C LYS A 57 -10.51 -0.62 12.20
N ILE A 58 -11.61 -1.01 12.83
CA ILE A 58 -12.93 -1.09 12.19
C ILE A 58 -13.38 0.30 11.72
N ILE A 59 -13.23 1.32 12.57
CA ILE A 59 -13.52 2.72 12.26
C ILE A 59 -12.68 3.18 11.07
N GLN A 60 -11.36 2.95 11.10
CA GLN A 60 -10.45 3.29 9.99
C GLN A 60 -10.79 2.55 8.70
N GLN A 61 -11.21 1.30 8.75
CA GLN A 61 -11.65 0.55 7.56
C GLN A 61 -12.94 1.12 6.97
N THR A 62 -13.85 1.61 7.80
CA THR A 62 -15.07 2.27 7.34
C THR A 62 -14.74 3.62 6.69
N LEU A 63 -13.88 4.43 7.32
CA LEU A 63 -13.38 5.67 6.74
C LEU A 63 -12.65 5.42 5.41
N LEU A 64 -11.77 4.40 5.35
CA LEU A 64 -11.04 4.06 4.13
C LEU A 64 -12.01 3.75 2.96
N ARG A 65 -13.06 2.98 3.21
CA ARG A 65 -14.06 2.67 2.17
C ARG A 65 -14.73 3.95 1.67
N TYR A 66 -15.14 4.81 2.59
CA TYR A 66 -15.74 6.10 2.23
C TYR A 66 -14.77 6.94 1.38
N LEU A 67 -13.52 7.07 1.80
CA LEU A 67 -12.51 7.82 1.04
C LEU A 67 -12.28 7.21 -0.36
N GLN A 68 -12.18 5.89 -0.47
CA GLN A 68 -12.03 5.21 -1.77
C GLN A 68 -13.23 5.41 -2.71
N ASP A 69 -14.43 5.52 -2.15
CA ASP A 69 -15.65 5.69 -2.93
C ASP A 69 -15.85 7.17 -3.38
N ASN A 70 -15.28 8.13 -2.63
CA ASN A 70 -15.43 9.58 -2.88
C ASN A 70 -14.20 10.27 -3.47
N LEU A 71 -13.04 9.61 -3.50
CA LEU A 71 -11.82 10.15 -4.08
C LEU A 71 -11.54 9.56 -5.46
N GLU A 72 -11.05 10.40 -6.36
CA GLU A 72 -10.49 9.92 -7.62
C GLU A 72 -9.05 9.43 -7.39
N CYS A 73 -8.75 8.21 -7.87
CA CYS A 73 -7.41 7.65 -7.78
C CYS A 73 -6.45 8.42 -8.71
N PRO A 74 -5.40 9.08 -8.20
CA PRO A 74 -4.42 9.71 -9.07
C PRO A 74 -3.82 8.70 -10.05
N PRO A 75 -3.55 9.07 -11.30
CA PRO A 75 -3.16 8.12 -12.35
C PRO A 75 -1.84 7.39 -12.07
N TYR A 76 -0.99 7.95 -11.24
CA TYR A 76 0.28 7.35 -10.80
C TYR A 76 0.14 6.51 -9.53
N CYS A 77 -0.97 6.61 -8.78
CA CYS A 77 -1.14 5.94 -7.48
C CYS A 77 -1.55 4.49 -7.68
N MET A 78 -0.69 3.55 -7.26
CA MET A 78 -0.89 2.11 -7.43
C MET A 78 -1.14 1.37 -6.10
N ALA A 79 -1.41 2.11 -5.01
CA ALA A 79 -1.72 1.57 -3.69
C ALA A 79 -2.83 2.36 -3.00
N GLY A 80 -3.48 1.76 -1.99
CA GLY A 80 -4.52 2.42 -1.19
C GLY A 80 -5.92 2.38 -1.79
N PHE A 81 -6.10 2.03 -3.06
CA PHE A 81 -7.38 1.86 -3.74
C PHE A 81 -7.68 0.39 -4.04
N LYS A 82 -8.98 0.02 -4.08
CA LYS A 82 -9.45 -1.37 -4.29
C LYS A 82 -8.88 -2.02 -5.55
N ASP A 83 -8.78 -1.26 -6.63
CA ASP A 83 -8.37 -1.77 -7.93
C ASP A 83 -6.88 -1.61 -8.22
N GLN A 84 -6.10 -1.12 -7.26
CA GLN A 84 -4.66 -0.93 -7.40
C GLN A 84 -3.88 -1.99 -6.63
N ASN A 85 -2.82 -2.50 -7.25
CA ASN A 85 -1.94 -3.49 -6.63
C ASN A 85 -0.55 -3.50 -7.31
N ASN A 86 0.37 -4.24 -6.72
CA ASN A 86 1.73 -4.33 -7.22
C ASN A 86 1.86 -5.01 -8.59
N ILE A 87 0.92 -5.88 -8.99
CA ILE A 87 0.90 -6.50 -10.32
C ILE A 87 0.55 -5.43 -11.37
N LYS A 88 -0.52 -4.65 -11.14
CA LYS A 88 -0.88 -3.54 -12.03
C LYS A 88 0.25 -2.50 -12.11
N ASN A 89 0.91 -2.23 -10.97
CA ASN A 89 2.08 -1.36 -10.97
C ASN A 89 3.20 -1.89 -11.87
N ALA A 90 3.59 -3.15 -11.74
CA ALA A 90 4.61 -3.75 -12.59
C ALA A 90 4.19 -3.79 -14.08
N LEU A 91 2.92 -4.10 -14.36
CA LEU A 91 2.38 -4.12 -15.74
C LEU A 91 2.48 -2.75 -16.42
N ARG A 92 2.33 -1.66 -15.68
CA ARG A 92 2.47 -0.29 -16.22
C ARG A 92 3.85 -0.04 -16.82
N HIS A 93 4.88 -0.64 -16.24
CA HIS A 93 6.28 -0.45 -16.61
C HIS A 93 6.85 -1.54 -17.53
N LYS A 94 5.99 -2.44 -18.03
CA LYS A 94 6.42 -3.49 -18.98
C LYS A 94 6.80 -2.90 -20.34
N ASN A 95 7.67 -3.61 -21.06
CA ASN A 95 8.11 -3.24 -22.42
C ASN A 95 8.75 -1.85 -22.49
N LYS A 96 9.40 -1.41 -21.42
CA LYS A 96 10.13 -0.16 -21.36
C LYS A 96 11.63 -0.43 -21.44
N ARG A 97 12.33 0.42 -22.19
CA ARG A 97 13.78 0.33 -22.37
C ARG A 97 14.54 0.61 -21.09
N GLU A 98 14.07 1.58 -20.33
CA GLU A 98 14.72 2.02 -19.11
C GLU A 98 13.69 2.09 -17.98
N VAL A 99 14.07 1.56 -16.81
CA VAL A 99 13.26 1.60 -15.59
C VAL A 99 14.13 2.09 -14.43
N ILE A 100 13.63 3.05 -13.66
CA ILE A 100 14.28 3.55 -12.45
C ILE A 100 13.33 3.28 -11.28
N THR A 101 13.82 2.63 -10.23
CA THR A 101 13.06 2.44 -8.99
C THR A 101 13.76 3.17 -7.84
N MET A 102 12.96 3.83 -7.01
CA MET A 102 13.41 4.61 -5.86
C MET A 102 12.51 4.31 -4.67
N ASP A 103 13.03 4.41 -3.45
CA ASP A 103 12.29 4.14 -2.20
C ASP A 103 12.41 5.39 -1.30
N ILE A 104 11.30 5.87 -0.78
CA ILE A 104 11.26 6.99 0.15
C ILE A 104 11.55 6.45 1.55
N ALA A 105 12.53 7.04 2.22
CA ALA A 105 12.91 6.64 3.58
C ALA A 105 11.84 7.05 4.59
N HIS A 106 11.47 6.12 5.48
CA HIS A 106 10.54 6.39 6.59
C HIS A 106 9.22 7.06 6.15
N TYR A 107 8.67 6.68 4.98
CA TYR A 107 7.57 7.38 4.31
C TYR A 107 6.40 7.72 5.25
N PHE A 108 5.79 6.72 5.92
CA PHE A 108 4.69 6.99 6.85
C PHE A 108 5.11 7.85 8.06
N PRO A 109 6.20 7.56 8.79
CA PRO A 109 6.64 8.42 9.88
C PRO A 109 7.03 9.85 9.45
N SER A 110 7.42 10.05 8.19
CA SER A 110 7.71 11.37 7.63
C SER A 110 6.47 12.11 7.14
N THR A 111 5.33 11.42 6.98
CA THR A 111 4.05 12.05 6.63
C THR A 111 3.38 12.56 7.91
N LYS A 112 3.53 13.86 8.19
CA LYS A 112 3.05 14.50 9.40
C LYS A 112 1.54 14.68 9.44
N ALA A 113 0.98 14.75 10.65
CA ALA A 113 -0.45 14.99 10.87
C ALA A 113 -0.95 16.28 10.24
N GLU A 114 -0.07 17.29 10.09
CA GLU A 114 -0.38 18.55 9.42
C GLU A 114 -0.82 18.35 7.97
N TYR A 115 -0.12 17.50 7.19
CA TYR A 115 -0.52 17.17 5.82
C TYR A 115 -1.86 16.43 5.76
N ILE A 116 -2.17 15.62 6.79
CA ILE A 116 -3.46 14.92 6.89
C ILE A 116 -4.58 15.89 7.23
N ARG A 117 -4.32 16.85 8.10
CA ARG A 117 -5.23 17.95 8.43
C ARG A 117 -5.57 18.74 7.18
N GLN A 118 -4.55 19.25 6.49
CA GLN A 118 -4.69 20.01 5.26
C GLN A 118 -5.50 19.25 4.21
N PHE A 119 -5.21 17.96 4.02
CA PHE A 119 -5.97 17.11 3.10
C PHE A 119 -7.47 17.08 3.41
N PHE A 120 -7.86 16.90 4.69
CA PHE A 120 -9.27 16.86 5.06
C PHE A 120 -9.94 18.23 4.98
N GLU A 121 -9.23 19.29 5.30
CA GLU A 121 -9.70 20.68 5.16
C GLU A 121 -9.96 21.04 3.69
N GLU A 122 -8.98 20.83 2.82
CA GLU A 122 -9.04 21.24 1.41
C GLU A 122 -9.96 20.34 0.57
N THR A 123 -9.97 19.02 0.85
CA THR A 123 -10.70 18.06 -0.01
C THR A 123 -12.14 17.86 0.44
N PHE A 124 -12.41 17.93 1.74
CA PHE A 124 -13.72 17.63 2.31
C PHE A 124 -14.32 18.80 3.12
N GLU A 125 -13.67 19.94 3.14
CA GLU A 125 -14.08 21.13 3.93
C GLU A 125 -14.33 20.81 5.40
N ALA A 126 -13.61 19.79 5.92
CA ALA A 126 -13.76 19.36 7.31
C ALA A 126 -13.23 20.43 8.27
N GLN A 127 -14.00 20.74 9.31
CA GLN A 127 -13.65 21.80 10.26
C GLN A 127 -13.96 21.40 11.71
N GLY A 128 -13.42 22.17 12.65
CA GLY A 128 -13.72 22.06 14.07
C GLY A 128 -13.53 20.65 14.63
N GLU A 129 -14.47 20.18 15.43
CA GLU A 129 -14.36 18.87 16.10
C GLU A 129 -14.26 17.69 15.13
N VAL A 130 -14.91 17.75 13.96
CA VAL A 130 -14.84 16.65 12.96
C VAL A 130 -13.43 16.52 12.42
N LEU A 131 -12.78 17.63 12.10
CA LEU A 131 -11.40 17.63 11.63
C LEU A 131 -10.43 17.05 12.68
N GLU A 132 -10.59 17.50 13.95
CA GLU A 132 -9.78 16.95 15.05
C GLU A 132 -9.96 15.44 15.23
N LEU A 133 -11.18 14.93 15.11
CA LEU A 133 -11.47 13.51 15.16
C LEU A 133 -10.86 12.76 13.98
N LEU A 134 -10.96 13.29 12.75
CA LEU A 134 -10.36 12.70 11.55
C LEU A 134 -8.84 12.56 11.70
N VAL A 135 -8.16 13.60 12.17
CA VAL A 135 -6.71 13.58 12.42
C VAL A 135 -6.39 12.55 13.50
N LYS A 136 -7.09 12.55 14.64
CA LYS A 136 -6.84 11.62 15.75
C LYS A 136 -7.03 10.15 15.39
N ILE A 137 -8.03 9.81 14.56
CA ILE A 137 -8.28 8.41 14.17
C ILE A 137 -7.32 7.92 13.08
N THR A 138 -6.65 8.82 12.35
CA THR A 138 -5.78 8.46 11.21
C THR A 138 -4.29 8.61 11.49
N THR A 139 -3.91 9.30 12.54
CA THR A 139 -2.51 9.56 12.92
C THR A 139 -2.15 8.95 14.27
N TYR A 140 -0.85 8.82 14.51
CA TYR A 140 -0.27 8.38 15.77
C TYR A 140 1.03 9.13 16.02
N ASN A 141 1.19 9.76 17.22
CA ASN A 141 2.37 10.57 17.54
C ASN A 141 2.74 11.57 16.44
N ASP A 142 1.74 12.31 15.93
CA ASP A 142 1.89 13.35 14.93
C ASP A 142 2.36 12.89 13.53
N TYR A 143 2.17 11.61 13.18
CA TYR A 143 2.48 11.06 11.85
C TYR A 143 1.54 9.92 11.45
N LEU A 144 1.61 9.48 10.18
CA LEU A 144 0.86 8.31 9.72
C LEU A 144 1.46 7.02 10.28
N PRO A 145 0.66 6.18 10.97
CA PRO A 145 1.16 4.93 11.57
C PRO A 145 1.42 3.85 10.53
N THR A 146 2.51 3.10 10.74
CA THR A 146 2.82 1.91 9.94
C THR A 146 1.97 0.74 10.39
N GLY A 147 0.82 0.51 9.76
CA GLY A 147 -0.09 -0.60 10.09
C GLY A 147 -1.56 -0.20 10.18
N ALA A 148 -1.89 1.08 10.07
CA ALA A 148 -3.27 1.52 9.97
C ALA A 148 -3.83 1.31 8.54
N PRO A 149 -5.11 0.91 8.41
CA PRO A 149 -5.76 0.71 7.11
C PRO A 149 -5.73 1.94 6.20
N THR A 150 -5.84 3.14 6.76
CA THR A 150 -5.94 4.41 6.03
C THR A 150 -4.60 4.94 5.53
N SER A 151 -3.47 4.54 6.14
CA SER A 151 -2.17 5.17 5.90
C SER A 151 -1.72 5.17 4.43
N SER A 152 -1.95 4.07 3.70
CA SER A 152 -1.52 3.97 2.30
C SER A 152 -2.26 4.93 1.37
N LEU A 153 -3.56 5.15 1.59
CA LEU A 153 -4.34 6.11 0.82
C LEU A 153 -3.98 7.54 1.21
N LEU A 154 -4.00 7.82 2.51
CA LEU A 154 -3.75 9.16 3.02
C LEU A 154 -2.34 9.67 2.69
N SER A 155 -1.32 8.81 2.71
CA SER A 155 0.04 9.22 2.34
C SER A 155 0.15 9.64 0.87
N CYS A 156 -0.63 9.04 -0.04
CA CYS A 156 -0.68 9.47 -1.44
C CYS A 156 -1.26 10.88 -1.57
N PHE A 157 -2.33 11.19 -0.84
CA PHE A 157 -2.98 12.51 -0.91
C PHE A 157 -2.22 13.58 -0.13
N ALA A 158 -1.62 13.24 1.00
CA ALA A 158 -0.78 14.14 1.78
C ALA A 158 0.40 14.74 0.98
N HIS A 159 0.88 14.00 -0.03
CA HIS A 159 1.99 14.41 -0.88
C HIS A 159 1.58 14.52 -2.36
N LYS A 160 0.26 14.68 -2.62
CA LYS A 160 -0.30 14.69 -3.97
C LYS A 160 0.34 15.77 -4.84
N GLU A 161 0.54 16.96 -4.32
CA GLU A 161 1.13 18.08 -5.05
C GLU A 161 2.52 17.72 -5.61
N ILE A 162 3.38 17.11 -4.80
CA ILE A 162 4.72 16.68 -5.24
C ILE A 162 4.60 15.63 -6.34
N PHE A 163 3.77 14.64 -6.13
CA PHE A 163 3.62 13.55 -7.11
C PHE A 163 2.99 14.04 -8.41
N ASP A 164 2.06 15.00 -8.36
CA ASP A 164 1.52 15.66 -9.55
C ASP A 164 2.63 16.40 -10.33
N GLN A 165 3.50 17.14 -9.64
CA GLN A 165 4.64 17.84 -10.26
C GLN A 165 5.62 16.86 -10.89
N ILE A 166 5.95 15.75 -10.22
CA ILE A 166 6.83 14.72 -10.76
C ILE A 166 6.19 14.05 -11.98
N ASP A 167 4.91 13.66 -11.92
CA ASP A 167 4.19 13.00 -13.02
C ASP A 167 4.13 13.91 -14.24
N LYS A 168 3.81 15.19 -14.07
CA LYS A 168 3.83 16.20 -15.12
C LYS A 168 5.20 16.29 -15.76
N LYS A 169 6.26 16.40 -14.95
CA LYS A 169 7.63 16.50 -15.46
C LYS A 169 8.07 15.25 -16.21
N MET A 170 7.70 14.07 -15.72
CA MET A 170 8.02 12.81 -16.40
C MET A 170 7.30 12.71 -17.75
N LYS A 171 6.04 13.13 -17.85
CA LYS A 171 5.28 13.17 -19.12
C LYS A 171 5.92 14.08 -20.17
N GLU A 172 6.45 15.24 -19.75
CA GLU A 172 7.21 16.14 -20.66
C GLU A 172 8.41 15.42 -21.29
N HIS A 173 8.98 14.44 -20.58
CA HIS A 173 10.11 13.62 -21.03
C HIS A 173 9.69 12.23 -21.54
N LYS A 174 8.44 12.04 -21.95
CA LYS A 174 7.87 10.77 -22.46
C LYS A 174 8.14 9.58 -21.54
N ALA A 175 8.17 9.83 -20.24
CA ALA A 175 8.35 8.83 -19.21
C ALA A 175 7.05 8.61 -18.42
N ASP A 176 6.76 7.36 -18.06
CA ASP A 176 5.70 6.99 -17.15
C ASP A 176 6.22 7.01 -15.71
N MET A 177 5.37 7.48 -14.80
CA MET A 177 5.61 7.45 -13.36
C MET A 177 4.54 6.61 -12.66
N SER A 178 4.92 5.94 -11.58
CA SER A 178 3.99 5.41 -10.59
C SER A 178 4.54 5.50 -9.16
N THR A 179 3.61 5.52 -8.20
CA THR A 179 3.91 5.37 -6.78
C THR A 179 3.19 4.14 -6.22
N TYR A 180 3.90 3.31 -5.47
CA TYR A 180 3.33 2.22 -4.70
C TYR A 180 3.78 2.35 -3.25
N ILE A 181 3.00 3.09 -2.45
CA ILE A 181 3.36 3.53 -1.09
C ILE A 181 4.66 4.35 -1.15
N ASP A 182 5.76 3.81 -0.61
CA ASP A 182 7.09 4.40 -0.53
C ASP A 182 7.95 4.17 -1.79
N ASP A 183 7.52 3.32 -2.71
CA ASP A 183 8.24 3.01 -3.95
C ASP A 183 7.80 3.95 -5.09
N ILE A 184 8.74 4.67 -5.70
CA ILE A 184 8.54 5.44 -6.93
C ILE A 184 9.17 4.67 -8.08
N THR A 185 8.45 4.49 -9.17
CA THR A 185 8.97 3.88 -10.40
C THR A 185 8.80 4.83 -11.57
N ILE A 186 9.88 5.05 -12.32
CA ILE A 186 9.89 5.79 -13.57
C ILE A 186 10.28 4.84 -14.69
N SER A 187 9.63 4.92 -15.86
CA SER A 187 10.02 4.10 -17.00
C SER A 187 9.81 4.84 -18.32
N THR A 188 10.69 4.57 -19.30
CA THR A 188 10.64 5.20 -20.61
C THR A 188 11.25 4.30 -21.68
N ASN A 189 10.92 4.58 -22.95
CA ASN A 189 11.57 4.00 -24.12
C ASN A 189 12.73 4.87 -24.66
N GLU A 190 12.89 6.07 -24.13
CA GLU A 190 13.98 6.98 -24.42
C GLU A 190 15.07 6.87 -23.34
N HIS A 191 16.17 7.60 -23.50
CA HIS A 191 17.15 7.72 -22.44
C HIS A 191 16.75 8.86 -21.50
N ILE A 192 16.67 8.57 -20.21
CA ILE A 192 16.48 9.59 -19.19
C ILE A 192 17.74 9.74 -18.35
N GLY A 193 18.31 10.92 -18.32
CA GLY A 193 19.56 11.23 -17.61
C GLY A 193 19.45 11.06 -16.08
N ASN A 194 20.59 11.17 -15.38
CA ASN A 194 20.63 11.08 -13.92
C ASN A 194 19.94 12.26 -13.21
N TRP A 195 19.69 13.35 -13.94
CA TRP A 195 18.99 14.52 -13.42
C TRP A 195 17.63 14.18 -12.76
N VAL A 196 16.95 13.15 -13.26
CA VAL A 196 15.61 12.74 -12.75
C VAL A 196 15.66 12.38 -11.27
N ILE A 197 16.72 11.68 -10.84
CA ILE A 197 16.86 11.26 -9.44
C ILE A 197 17.09 12.48 -8.55
N SER A 198 17.94 13.43 -9.01
CA SER A 198 18.19 14.67 -8.27
C SER A 198 16.95 15.57 -8.23
N TYR A 199 16.22 15.67 -9.34
CA TYR A 199 14.98 16.43 -9.43
C TYR A 199 13.94 15.90 -8.43
N ILE A 200 13.67 14.59 -8.46
CA ILE A 200 12.71 13.96 -7.54
C ILE A 200 13.15 14.12 -6.09
N ASN A 201 14.43 13.89 -5.79
CA ASN A 201 14.93 14.05 -4.43
C ASN A 201 14.82 15.48 -3.92
N ASN A 202 15.04 16.48 -4.77
CA ASN A 202 14.88 17.88 -4.39
C ASN A 202 13.41 18.23 -4.07
N LEU A 203 12.46 17.79 -4.90
CA LEU A 203 11.04 17.98 -4.60
C LEU A 203 10.62 17.29 -3.31
N LEU A 204 11.03 16.05 -3.10
CA LEU A 204 10.72 15.31 -1.87
C LEU A 204 11.29 16.02 -0.63
N ASN A 205 12.51 16.58 -0.72
CA ASN A 205 13.14 17.30 0.38
C ASN A 205 12.34 18.53 0.81
N LEU A 206 11.66 19.23 -0.10
CA LEU A 206 10.80 20.37 0.23
C LEU A 206 9.66 20.01 1.18
N HIS A 207 9.26 18.72 1.20
CA HIS A 207 8.21 18.18 2.07
C HIS A 207 8.76 17.26 3.17
N GLY A 208 10.05 17.38 3.50
CA GLY A 208 10.68 16.55 4.55
C GLY A 208 10.81 15.06 4.22
N LEU A 209 10.62 14.68 2.94
CA LEU A 209 10.81 13.32 2.46
C LEU A 209 12.19 13.17 1.82
N HIS A 210 12.79 11.98 1.92
CA HIS A 210 14.13 11.73 1.37
C HIS A 210 14.20 10.38 0.66
N LEU A 211 14.89 10.34 -0.48
CA LEU A 211 15.16 9.08 -1.17
C LEU A 211 16.20 8.26 -0.41
N LYS A 212 15.98 6.98 -0.35
CA LYS A 212 16.92 6.00 0.18
C LYS A 212 17.93 5.61 -0.91
N LYS A 213 19.08 6.30 -0.95
CA LYS A 213 20.11 6.12 -1.98
C LYS A 213 20.49 4.64 -2.20
N SER A 214 20.60 3.84 -1.14
CA SER A 214 20.96 2.42 -1.21
C SER A 214 19.92 1.54 -1.92
N LYS A 215 18.71 2.04 -2.15
CA LYS A 215 17.61 1.34 -2.82
C LYS A 215 17.26 1.92 -4.20
N THR A 216 17.87 3.02 -4.60
CA THR A 216 17.71 3.54 -5.96
C THR A 216 18.41 2.62 -6.94
N ARG A 217 17.67 2.17 -7.97
CA ARG A 217 18.18 1.26 -9.00
C ARG A 217 17.77 1.75 -10.38
N ARG A 218 18.68 1.62 -11.32
CA ARG A 218 18.42 1.85 -12.75
C ARG A 218 18.60 0.54 -13.51
N TYR A 219 17.61 0.22 -14.32
CA TYR A 219 17.59 -0.95 -15.19
C TYR A 219 17.49 -0.48 -16.63
N GLY A 220 18.54 -0.74 -17.43
CA GLY A 220 18.53 -0.52 -18.88
C GLY A 220 18.55 -1.87 -19.57
N TYR A 221 17.70 -2.15 -20.53
CA TYR A 221 17.62 -3.41 -21.30
C TYR A 221 17.77 -4.72 -20.51
N LYS A 222 17.51 -4.70 -19.21
CA LYS A 222 17.61 -5.86 -18.31
C LYS A 222 16.29 -6.04 -17.59
N SER A 223 16.09 -7.21 -17.01
CA SER A 223 14.94 -7.45 -16.14
C SER A 223 14.94 -6.46 -14.97
N ALA A 224 13.82 -5.76 -14.80
CA ALA A 224 13.63 -4.79 -13.72
C ALA A 224 12.85 -5.41 -12.56
N LEU A 225 13.21 -5.07 -11.32
CA LEU A 225 12.46 -5.43 -10.13
C LEU A 225 11.58 -4.24 -9.71
N VAL A 226 10.27 -4.37 -9.93
CA VAL A 226 9.27 -3.34 -9.60
C VAL A 226 8.29 -3.88 -8.57
N THR A 227 8.19 -3.25 -7.42
CA THR A 227 7.27 -3.62 -6.31
C THR A 227 7.23 -5.13 -6.01
N GLY A 228 8.42 -5.77 -6.01
CA GLY A 228 8.57 -7.18 -5.69
C GLY A 228 8.27 -8.16 -6.83
N LEU A 229 8.12 -7.67 -8.07
CA LEU A 229 7.96 -8.49 -9.28
C LEU A 229 9.06 -8.19 -10.28
N TYR A 230 9.55 -9.22 -10.96
CA TYR A 230 10.46 -9.06 -12.10
C TYR A 230 9.67 -8.83 -13.37
N ILE A 231 10.07 -7.82 -14.12
CA ILE A 231 9.63 -7.57 -15.49
C ILE A 231 10.76 -8.04 -16.40
N GLY A 232 10.51 -9.09 -17.20
CA GLY A 232 11.47 -9.59 -18.19
C GLY A 232 11.65 -8.62 -19.37
N GLN A 233 12.69 -8.82 -20.17
CA GLN A 233 12.93 -8.04 -21.40
C GLN A 233 11.79 -8.22 -22.43
N ASP A 234 11.15 -9.37 -22.43
CA ASP A 234 9.98 -9.73 -23.24
C ASP A 234 8.65 -9.19 -22.65
N GLY A 235 8.72 -8.39 -21.59
CA GLY A 235 7.55 -7.88 -20.87
C GLY A 235 6.83 -8.89 -20.00
N THR A 236 7.35 -10.12 -19.85
CA THR A 236 6.75 -11.10 -18.94
C THR A 236 6.96 -10.70 -17.49
N LEU A 237 5.91 -10.92 -16.68
CA LEU A 237 6.01 -10.73 -15.22
C LEU A 237 6.30 -12.07 -14.53
N SER A 238 7.17 -12.03 -13.55
CA SER A 238 7.48 -13.17 -12.71
C SER A 238 7.67 -12.84 -11.25
N THR A 239 7.29 -13.79 -10.39
CA THR A 239 7.59 -13.69 -8.95
C THR A 239 9.06 -14.00 -8.69
N PRO A 240 9.70 -13.36 -7.68
CA PRO A 240 11.06 -13.69 -7.29
C PRO A 240 11.22 -15.19 -7.00
N TYR A 241 12.36 -15.75 -7.40
CA TYR A 241 12.68 -17.16 -7.15
C TYR A 241 12.49 -17.55 -5.68
N LYS A 242 12.92 -16.68 -4.74
CA LYS A 242 12.75 -16.88 -3.30
C LYS A 242 11.30 -17.18 -2.88
N MET A 243 10.33 -16.58 -3.56
CA MET A 243 8.89 -16.82 -3.28
C MET A 243 8.46 -18.21 -3.73
N ASN A 244 8.84 -18.61 -4.93
CA ASN A 244 8.56 -19.96 -5.43
C ASN A 244 9.26 -21.03 -4.58
N TYR A 245 10.54 -20.81 -4.26
CA TYR A 245 11.33 -21.69 -3.41
C TYR A 245 10.73 -21.83 -2.01
N SER A 246 10.12 -20.75 -1.46
CA SER A 246 9.48 -20.82 -0.14
C SER A 246 8.31 -21.80 -0.10
N VAL A 247 7.56 -21.97 -1.20
CA VAL A 247 6.48 -22.97 -1.30
C VAL A 247 7.09 -24.39 -1.29
N ILE A 248 8.15 -24.63 -2.06
CA ILE A 248 8.84 -25.92 -2.11
C ILE A 248 9.41 -26.26 -0.73
N LYS A 249 10.07 -25.31 -0.09
CA LYS A 249 10.64 -25.47 1.26
C LYS A 249 9.59 -25.75 2.33
N GLU A 250 8.40 -25.15 2.25
CA GLU A 250 7.30 -25.48 3.17
C GLU A 250 6.84 -26.94 2.97
N LEU A 251 6.73 -27.40 1.73
CA LEU A 251 6.34 -28.77 1.42
C LEU A 251 7.39 -29.80 1.83
N SER A 252 8.69 -29.47 1.77
CA SER A 252 9.75 -30.37 2.23
C SER A 252 9.83 -30.51 3.75
N LYS A 253 9.28 -29.55 4.48
CA LYS A 253 9.30 -29.55 5.95
C LYS A 253 8.07 -30.20 6.58
N LYS A 254 6.92 -30.14 5.90
CA LYS A 254 5.64 -30.56 6.45
C LYS A 254 4.67 -30.94 5.34
N GLU A 255 4.02 -32.08 5.51
CA GLU A 255 2.96 -32.45 4.59
C GLU A 255 1.72 -31.56 4.76
N ILE A 256 0.96 -31.36 3.66
CA ILE A 256 -0.26 -30.53 3.66
C ILE A 256 -1.25 -31.00 4.71
N LYS A 257 -1.36 -32.32 4.93
CA LYS A 257 -2.28 -32.92 5.93
C LYS A 257 -1.95 -32.56 7.37
N GLU A 258 -0.71 -32.19 7.65
CA GLU A 258 -0.20 -31.87 8.99
C GLU A 258 -0.24 -30.35 9.29
N MET A 259 -0.55 -29.53 8.30
CA MET A 259 -0.61 -28.06 8.46
C MET A 259 -1.85 -27.66 9.26
N SER A 260 -1.68 -26.75 10.23
CA SER A 260 -2.79 -26.10 10.93
C SER A 260 -3.63 -25.22 9.99
N ILE A 261 -4.85 -24.90 10.36
CA ILE A 261 -5.74 -23.99 9.61
C ILE A 261 -5.03 -22.66 9.29
N LYS A 262 -4.33 -22.08 10.27
CA LYS A 262 -3.57 -20.83 10.09
C LYS A 262 -2.43 -20.97 9.07
N GLN A 263 -1.72 -22.10 9.09
CA GLN A 263 -0.66 -22.41 8.13
C GLN A 263 -1.24 -22.61 6.73
N LEU A 264 -2.31 -23.41 6.59
CA LEU A 264 -3.00 -23.65 5.31
C LEU A 264 -3.51 -22.36 4.67
N ARG A 265 -4.14 -21.46 5.43
CA ARG A 265 -4.59 -20.16 4.92
C ARG A 265 -3.44 -19.33 4.33
N LYS A 266 -2.31 -19.24 5.04
CA LYS A 266 -1.11 -18.52 4.57
C LYS A 266 -0.50 -19.20 3.34
N PHE A 267 -0.42 -20.53 3.34
CA PHE A 267 0.12 -21.31 2.23
C PHE A 267 -0.72 -21.17 0.96
N ILE A 268 -2.06 -21.30 1.08
CA ILE A 268 -3.00 -21.13 -0.03
C ILE A 268 -2.90 -19.70 -0.60
N ALA A 269 -2.87 -18.68 0.24
CA ALA A 269 -2.74 -17.28 -0.20
C ALA A 269 -1.43 -17.03 -0.96
N LYS A 270 -0.30 -17.60 -0.49
CA LYS A 270 0.99 -17.52 -1.18
C LYS A 270 0.94 -18.15 -2.58
N ILE A 271 0.37 -19.33 -2.69
CA ILE A 271 0.21 -20.01 -3.98
C ILE A 271 -0.76 -19.24 -4.89
N ALA A 272 -1.87 -18.73 -4.35
CA ALA A 272 -2.83 -17.93 -5.10
C ALA A 272 -2.18 -16.69 -5.72
N TYR A 273 -1.32 -16.01 -4.98
CA TYR A 273 -0.55 -14.88 -5.49
C TYR A 273 0.39 -15.29 -6.64
N ILE A 274 1.17 -16.37 -6.48
CA ILE A 274 2.06 -16.88 -7.55
C ILE A 274 1.25 -17.22 -8.81
N ARG A 275 0.06 -17.79 -8.65
CA ARG A 275 -0.80 -18.23 -9.75
C ARG A 275 -1.49 -17.10 -10.51
N GLN A 276 -1.54 -15.88 -9.95
CA GLN A 276 -1.98 -14.72 -10.74
C GLN A 276 -1.04 -14.44 -11.93
N LEU A 277 0.25 -14.75 -11.79
CA LEU A 277 1.25 -14.61 -12.86
C LEU A 277 1.53 -15.92 -13.61
N HIS A 278 1.43 -17.03 -12.90
CA HIS A 278 1.73 -18.37 -13.42
C HIS A 278 0.58 -19.35 -13.12
N PRO A 279 -0.55 -19.29 -13.86
CA PRO A 279 -1.79 -20.01 -13.54
C PRO A 279 -1.65 -21.53 -13.34
N LYS A 280 -0.70 -22.17 -14.05
CA LYS A 280 -0.46 -23.61 -13.96
C LYS A 280 0.43 -24.01 -12.77
N ARG A 281 1.26 -23.06 -12.24
CA ARG A 281 2.25 -23.35 -11.19
C ARG A 281 1.55 -23.67 -9.87
N PHE A 282 1.95 -24.76 -9.22
CA PHE A 282 1.38 -25.24 -7.95
C PHE A 282 -0.15 -25.45 -7.93
N LYS A 283 -0.80 -25.63 -9.10
CA LYS A 283 -2.27 -25.79 -9.19
C LYS A 283 -2.76 -26.96 -8.35
N THR A 284 -2.17 -28.15 -8.54
CA THR A 284 -2.53 -29.36 -7.81
C THR A 284 -2.28 -29.23 -6.31
N THR A 285 -1.16 -28.61 -5.92
CA THR A 285 -0.80 -28.33 -4.52
C THR A 285 -1.84 -27.44 -3.84
N GLN A 286 -2.29 -26.39 -4.52
CA GLN A 286 -3.32 -25.49 -4.01
C GLN A 286 -4.65 -26.20 -3.79
N VAL A 287 -5.07 -27.05 -4.76
CA VAL A 287 -6.31 -27.83 -4.64
C VAL A 287 -6.25 -28.78 -3.43
N LYS A 288 -5.13 -29.48 -3.23
CA LYS A 288 -4.92 -30.33 -2.04
C LYS A 288 -5.01 -29.53 -0.74
N ALA A 289 -4.36 -28.37 -0.67
CA ALA A 289 -4.38 -27.49 0.51
C ALA A 289 -5.80 -26.96 0.83
N ILE A 290 -6.56 -26.56 -0.20
CA ILE A 290 -7.96 -26.11 -0.03
C ILE A 290 -8.86 -27.25 0.47
N LYS A 291 -8.70 -28.47 -0.06
CA LYS A 291 -9.47 -29.65 0.41
C LYS A 291 -9.18 -29.92 1.88
N GLN A 292 -7.92 -29.89 2.29
CA GLN A 292 -7.52 -30.10 3.69
C GLN A 292 -8.05 -28.98 4.61
N LEU A 293 -8.00 -27.73 4.18
CA LEU A 293 -8.55 -26.60 4.94
C LEU A 293 -10.06 -26.80 5.20
N LYS A 294 -10.83 -27.15 4.16
CA LYS A 294 -12.27 -27.43 4.27
C LYS A 294 -12.57 -28.58 5.22
N LYS A 295 -11.74 -29.66 5.19
CA LYS A 295 -11.87 -30.81 6.09
C LYS A 295 -11.69 -30.37 7.57
N LEU A 296 -10.63 -29.62 7.87
CA LEU A 296 -10.35 -29.16 9.23
C LEU A 296 -11.41 -28.16 9.75
N GLN A 297 -11.95 -27.31 8.89
CA GLN A 297 -13.01 -26.39 9.26
C GLN A 297 -14.32 -27.10 9.61
N LYS A 298 -14.67 -28.19 8.89
CA LYS A 298 -15.84 -29.01 9.24
C LYS A 298 -15.69 -29.68 10.60
N LEU A 299 -14.47 -30.15 10.93
CA LEU A 299 -14.19 -30.79 12.24
C LEU A 299 -14.20 -29.81 13.43
N GLN A 300 -14.07 -28.52 13.19
CA GLN A 300 -14.18 -27.49 14.25
C GLN A 300 -15.63 -27.03 14.50
N ASN A 301 -16.52 -27.24 13.52
CA ASN A 301 -17.93 -26.80 13.61
C ASN A 301 -18.88 -27.94 14.04
N ASN A 302 -18.35 -29.16 14.18
CA ASN A 302 -18.96 -30.31 14.82
C ASN A 302 -18.36 -30.52 16.21
#